data_e18c3427eb54648bc4b9019912bb5140
#
_entry.id   e18c3427eb54648bc4b9019912bb5140
#
_cell.length_a   1.000
_cell.length_b   1.000
_cell.length_c   1.000
_cell.angle_alpha   90.00
_cell.angle_beta   90.00
_cell.angle_gamma   90.00
#
_symmetry.space_group_name_H-M   'P 1'
#
loop_
_entity.id
_entity.type
_entity.pdbx_description
1 polymer ?
#
loop_
_entity_poly.entity_id
_entity_poly.type
_entity_poly.pdbx_seq_one_letter_code
_entity_poly.pdbx_strand_id
1 'polypeptide(L)'
;MSERSIESVKAGVTRQVDEFRGAYCRRTEAFPRRVVFVGTTNEADFIRERTSGARRFLPVLCGIERTEKSVFDEGFPTAIRQAWAEARTWMKTGDPRFSTVLTPEMEVEAAAQRGRFVEEDPCVQKVLAYLPGNTDRPMCTFEILDKALHLEKTKANCKMVSRILSSQCPGWVPGNKRLCPPYGKQRCWVFRETD
;
A
#
# COMPACT_ATOMS: atom_id res chain seq x y z
N MET A 1 -5.37 7.76 11.18
CA MET A 1 -4.07 7.27 11.74
C MET A 1 -2.94 8.21 11.30
N SER A 2 -1.98 8.54 12.16
CA SER A 2 -0.82 9.34 11.76
C SER A 2 0.15 8.50 10.89
N GLU A 3 0.98 9.14 10.04
CA GLU A 3 2.01 8.43 9.23
C GLU A 3 2.93 7.56 10.10
N ARG A 4 3.31 8.04 11.28
CA ARG A 4 4.13 7.27 12.24
C ARG A 4 3.45 5.98 12.72
N SER A 5 2.11 5.98 12.87
CA SER A 5 1.38 4.78 13.29
C SER A 5 1.35 3.72 12.18
N ILE A 6 1.26 4.12 10.93
CA ILE A 6 1.28 3.22 9.77
C ILE A 6 2.65 2.56 9.62
N GLU A 7 3.74 3.32 9.73
CA GLU A 7 5.10 2.79 9.70
C GLU A 7 5.35 1.78 10.83
N SER A 8 4.85 2.06 12.03
CA SER A 8 4.93 1.15 13.17
C SER A 8 4.16 -0.16 12.91
N VAL A 9 2.95 -0.07 12.35
CA VAL A 9 2.17 -1.26 11.96
C VAL A 9 2.90 -2.08 10.91
N LYS A 10 3.47 -1.45 9.88
CA LYS A 10 4.26 -2.15 8.84
C LYS A 10 5.46 -2.87 9.43
N ALA A 11 6.24 -2.20 10.27
CA ALA A 11 7.38 -2.79 10.96
C ALA A 11 6.92 -3.96 11.85
N GLY A 12 5.79 -3.80 12.53
CA GLY A 12 5.17 -4.84 13.34
C GLY A 12 4.77 -6.08 12.53
N VAL A 13 4.07 -5.89 11.41
CA VAL A 13 3.57 -6.98 10.57
C VAL A 13 4.71 -7.75 9.89
N THR A 14 5.79 -7.08 9.48
CA THR A 14 6.91 -7.72 8.77
C THR A 14 7.98 -8.33 9.66
N ARG A 15 7.94 -8.09 10.96
CA ARG A 15 8.91 -8.65 11.90
C ARG A 15 8.76 -10.17 11.97
N GLN A 16 9.84 -10.90 11.76
CA GLN A 16 9.87 -12.36 11.81
C GLN A 16 10.26 -12.92 13.18
N VAL A 17 10.93 -12.13 14.00
CA VAL A 17 11.41 -12.54 15.33
C VAL A 17 11.04 -11.44 16.32
N ASP A 18 10.42 -11.82 17.42
CA ASP A 18 10.19 -10.94 18.56
C ASP A 18 11.27 -11.19 19.60
N GLU A 19 11.90 -10.12 20.07
CA GLU A 19 12.89 -10.15 21.11
C GLU A 19 12.35 -9.45 22.36
N PHE A 20 12.22 -10.18 23.44
CA PHE A 20 11.81 -9.60 24.71
C PHE A 20 12.43 -10.34 25.89
N ARG A 21 12.52 -9.61 26.98
CA ARG A 21 12.95 -10.17 28.26
C ARG A 21 11.73 -10.56 29.08
N GLY A 22 11.56 -11.85 29.33
CA GLY A 22 10.51 -12.34 30.23
C GLY A 22 10.62 -11.76 31.64
N ALA A 23 9.49 -11.67 32.33
CA ALA A 23 9.50 -11.24 33.73
C ALA A 23 10.49 -12.13 34.53
N TYR A 24 11.36 -11.49 35.32
CA TYR A 24 12.43 -12.14 36.14
C TYR A 24 13.57 -12.80 35.35
N CYS A 25 13.58 -12.78 34.02
CA CYS A 25 14.70 -13.30 33.24
C CYS A 25 15.86 -12.30 33.18
N ARG A 26 17.11 -12.82 33.19
CA ARG A 26 18.31 -11.96 33.09
C ARG A 26 18.70 -11.59 31.65
N ARG A 27 18.21 -12.34 30.67
CA ARG A 27 18.57 -12.19 29.24
C ARG A 27 17.34 -11.97 28.40
N THR A 28 17.51 -11.27 27.28
CA THR A 28 16.55 -11.18 26.19
C THR A 28 16.59 -12.49 25.40
N GLU A 29 15.44 -13.02 25.08
CA GLU A 29 15.28 -14.22 24.26
C GLU A 29 14.59 -13.86 22.95
N ALA A 30 14.94 -14.57 21.88
CA ALA A 30 14.40 -14.39 20.55
C ALA A 30 13.33 -15.46 20.27
N PHE A 31 12.14 -15.01 19.89
CA PHE A 31 10.99 -15.87 19.61
C PHE A 31 10.61 -15.74 18.12
N PRO A 32 10.81 -16.79 17.31
CA PRO A 32 10.34 -16.79 15.93
C PRO A 32 8.82 -16.59 15.88
N ARG A 33 8.38 -15.57 15.16
CA ARG A 33 6.97 -15.21 15.08
C ARG A 33 6.20 -16.21 14.22
N ARG A 34 5.10 -16.75 14.74
CA ARG A 34 4.21 -17.71 14.09
C ARG A 34 2.76 -17.22 14.19
N VAL A 35 2.51 -15.98 13.76
CA VAL A 35 1.19 -15.34 13.86
C VAL A 35 0.78 -14.73 12.52
N VAL A 36 -0.51 -14.67 12.31
CA VAL A 36 -1.14 -13.90 11.22
C VAL A 36 -1.95 -12.79 11.85
N PHE A 37 -1.86 -11.60 11.31
CA PHE A 37 -2.66 -10.46 11.77
C PHE A 37 -3.93 -10.38 10.93
N VAL A 38 -5.06 -10.28 11.61
CA VAL A 38 -6.37 -10.05 11.01
C VAL A 38 -6.97 -8.82 11.65
N GLY A 39 -7.56 -7.97 10.85
CA GLY A 39 -8.28 -6.77 11.31
C GLY A 39 -9.60 -6.63 10.56
N THR A 40 -10.56 -5.97 11.16
CA THR A 40 -11.83 -5.63 10.52
C THR A 40 -12.00 -4.11 10.48
N THR A 41 -12.61 -3.61 9.41
CA THR A 41 -12.94 -2.19 9.25
C THR A 41 -14.21 -2.05 8.43
N ASN A 42 -14.95 -0.98 8.69
CA ASN A 42 -16.07 -0.53 7.86
C ASN A 42 -15.66 0.61 6.90
N GLU A 43 -14.41 1.07 6.98
CA GLU A 43 -13.87 2.09 6.08
C GLU A 43 -13.51 1.45 4.74
N ALA A 44 -14.00 2.03 3.64
CA ALA A 44 -13.72 1.55 2.29
C ALA A 44 -12.31 1.92 1.80
N ASP A 45 -11.69 2.93 2.40
CA ASP A 45 -10.43 3.56 2.00
C ASP A 45 -9.35 3.47 3.09
N PHE A 46 -9.26 2.32 3.75
CA PHE A 46 -8.36 2.13 4.90
C PHE A 46 -6.87 1.97 4.53
N ILE A 47 -6.55 1.70 3.27
CA ILE A 47 -5.17 1.56 2.78
C ILE A 47 -4.66 2.94 2.34
N ARG A 48 -3.95 3.63 3.22
CA ARG A 48 -3.41 4.98 2.97
C ARG A 48 -2.10 5.01 2.18
N GLU A 49 -1.62 3.88 1.70
CA GLU A 49 -0.37 3.79 0.98
C GLU A 49 -0.54 3.12 -0.38
N ARG A 50 -0.18 3.83 -1.44
CA ARG A 50 -0.23 3.36 -2.84
C ARG A 50 1.04 2.63 -3.30
N THR A 51 2.12 2.68 -2.51
CA THR A 51 3.41 2.10 -2.85
C THR A 51 3.58 0.69 -2.28
N SER A 52 4.78 0.17 -2.28
CA SER A 52 5.13 -1.21 -1.89
C SER A 52 4.55 -1.71 -0.54
N GLY A 53 4.05 -0.82 0.30
CA GLY A 53 3.44 -1.16 1.58
C GLY A 53 2.08 -1.85 1.47
N ALA A 54 1.28 -1.49 0.47
CA ALA A 54 -0.06 -2.05 0.26
C ALA A 54 -0.06 -3.57 0.04
N ARG A 55 1.02 -4.14 -0.51
CA ARG A 55 1.17 -5.59 -0.73
C ARG A 55 1.07 -6.45 0.54
N ARG A 56 1.20 -5.84 1.73
CA ARG A 56 1.05 -6.52 3.02
C ARG A 56 -0.40 -6.75 3.42
N PHE A 57 -1.32 -6.09 2.76
CA PHE A 57 -2.74 -6.19 3.03
C PHE A 57 -3.40 -7.10 2.00
N LEU A 58 -4.20 -8.03 2.49
CA LEU A 58 -5.06 -8.89 1.66
C LEU A 58 -6.50 -8.62 2.08
N PRO A 59 -7.13 -7.56 1.54
CA PRO A 59 -8.50 -7.23 1.91
C PRO A 59 -9.48 -8.28 1.40
N VAL A 60 -10.39 -8.70 2.27
CA VAL A 60 -11.49 -9.61 1.96
C VAL A 60 -12.78 -8.84 2.20
N LEU A 61 -13.53 -8.63 1.15
CA LEU A 61 -14.83 -7.96 1.24
C LEU A 61 -15.87 -8.95 1.76
N CYS A 62 -16.50 -8.60 2.86
CA CYS A 62 -17.52 -9.42 3.52
C CYS A 62 -18.90 -8.80 3.36
N GLY A 63 -19.95 -9.63 3.37
CA GLY A 63 -21.34 -9.16 3.37
C GLY A 63 -21.87 -8.70 2.01
N ILE A 64 -21.22 -9.07 0.90
CA ILE A 64 -21.70 -8.75 -0.47
C ILE A 64 -22.95 -9.58 -0.79
N GLU A 65 -22.94 -10.83 -0.39
CA GLU A 65 -24.04 -11.75 -0.63
C GLU A 65 -24.63 -12.24 0.69
N ARG A 66 -25.94 -12.53 0.66
CA ARG A 66 -26.59 -13.12 1.82
C ARG A 66 -26.11 -14.56 1.97
N THR A 67 -25.49 -14.87 3.09
CA THR A 67 -25.02 -16.21 3.39
C THR A 67 -26.21 -17.12 3.76
N GLU A 68 -26.22 -18.34 3.23
CA GLU A 68 -27.18 -19.38 3.61
C GLU A 68 -26.82 -19.99 4.98
N LYS A 69 -25.57 -19.86 5.40
CA LYS A 69 -25.04 -20.43 6.65
C LYS A 69 -24.69 -19.34 7.65
N SER A 70 -25.02 -19.59 8.90
CA SER A 70 -24.69 -18.72 10.02
C SER A 70 -23.50 -19.27 10.81
N VAL A 71 -22.71 -18.39 11.39
CA VAL A 71 -21.67 -18.77 12.37
C VAL A 71 -22.25 -19.42 13.63
N PHE A 72 -23.56 -19.27 13.86
CA PHE A 72 -24.28 -19.85 14.97
C PHE A 72 -24.94 -21.19 14.65
N ASP A 73 -24.81 -21.69 13.42
CA ASP A 73 -25.33 -23.00 13.06
C ASP A 73 -24.58 -24.10 13.79
N GLU A 74 -25.30 -25.15 14.23
CA GLU A 74 -24.69 -26.28 14.97
C GLU A 74 -23.54 -26.95 14.21
N GLY A 75 -23.62 -27.00 12.89
CA GLY A 75 -22.59 -27.58 12.02
C GLY A 75 -21.33 -26.72 11.86
N PHE A 76 -21.37 -25.42 12.20
CA PHE A 76 -20.28 -24.50 11.94
C PHE A 76 -18.95 -24.87 12.66
N PRO A 77 -18.93 -25.24 13.95
CA PRO A 77 -17.71 -25.66 14.62
C PRO A 77 -17.06 -26.89 13.99
N THR A 78 -17.87 -27.79 13.44
CA THR A 78 -17.37 -29.00 12.75
C THR A 78 -16.78 -28.64 11.40
N ALA A 79 -17.42 -27.76 10.63
CA ALA A 79 -16.89 -27.27 9.36
C ALA A 79 -15.55 -26.54 9.53
N ILE A 80 -15.40 -25.72 10.56
CA ILE A 80 -14.13 -25.05 10.87
C ILE A 80 -13.02 -26.04 11.24
N ARG A 81 -13.32 -27.06 12.07
CA ARG A 81 -12.34 -28.11 12.38
C ARG A 81 -11.91 -28.88 11.14
N GLN A 82 -12.86 -29.17 10.23
CA GLN A 82 -12.57 -29.84 8.97
C GLN A 82 -11.65 -28.97 8.09
N ALA A 83 -11.95 -27.70 7.92
CA ALA A 83 -11.12 -26.76 7.14
C ALA A 83 -9.67 -26.68 7.68
N TRP A 84 -9.50 -26.63 9.00
CA TRP A 84 -8.17 -26.67 9.63
C TRP A 84 -7.45 -28.00 9.41
N ALA A 85 -8.16 -29.12 9.45
CA ALA A 85 -7.61 -30.45 9.20
C ALA A 85 -7.10 -30.57 7.76
N GLU A 86 -7.87 -30.08 6.79
CA GLU A 86 -7.50 -30.06 5.38
C GLU A 86 -6.26 -29.17 5.14
N ALA A 87 -6.26 -27.94 5.63
CA ALA A 87 -5.12 -27.03 5.51
C ALA A 87 -3.84 -27.63 6.12
N ARG A 88 -3.95 -28.27 7.28
CA ARG A 88 -2.82 -28.98 7.93
C ARG A 88 -2.32 -30.15 7.09
N THR A 89 -3.22 -30.88 6.45
CA THR A 89 -2.87 -32.00 5.57
C THR A 89 -2.10 -31.50 4.36
N TRP A 90 -2.60 -30.47 3.65
CA TRP A 90 -1.93 -29.87 2.51
C TRP A 90 -0.54 -29.36 2.86
N MET A 91 -0.41 -28.69 4.02
CA MET A 91 0.90 -28.23 4.49
C MET A 91 1.88 -29.39 4.71
N LYS A 92 1.44 -30.51 5.28
CA LYS A 92 2.29 -31.67 5.58
C LYS A 92 2.66 -32.48 4.35
N THR A 93 1.76 -32.59 3.38
CA THR A 93 1.98 -33.36 2.15
C THR A 93 2.70 -32.56 1.07
N GLY A 94 2.92 -31.26 1.27
CA GLY A 94 3.48 -30.38 0.24
C GLY A 94 2.55 -30.20 -0.94
N ASP A 95 1.24 -30.25 -0.71
CA ASP A 95 0.22 -30.05 -1.75
C ASP A 95 0.41 -28.67 -2.41
N PRO A 96 0.45 -28.57 -3.75
CA PRO A 96 0.63 -27.30 -4.44
C PRO A 96 -0.48 -26.28 -4.16
N ARG A 97 -1.64 -26.69 -3.66
CA ARG A 97 -2.71 -25.79 -3.20
C ARG A 97 -2.33 -25.04 -1.92
N PHE A 98 -1.35 -25.55 -1.15
CA PHE A 98 -0.83 -24.88 0.03
C PHE A 98 0.42 -24.06 -0.33
N SER A 99 0.24 -22.78 -0.59
CA SER A 99 1.34 -21.84 -0.79
C SER A 99 1.14 -20.60 0.07
N THR A 100 2.20 -20.14 0.70
CA THR A 100 2.25 -18.85 1.40
C THR A 100 2.74 -17.72 0.48
N VAL A 101 3.07 -18.05 -0.76
CA VAL A 101 3.54 -17.10 -1.78
C VAL A 101 2.50 -17.07 -2.88
N LEU A 102 2.04 -15.87 -3.22
CA LEU A 102 1.13 -15.65 -4.34
C LEU A 102 1.86 -15.92 -5.65
N THR A 103 1.18 -16.55 -6.61
CA THR A 103 1.67 -16.61 -7.99
C THR A 103 1.61 -15.22 -8.64
N PRO A 104 2.32 -14.97 -9.74
CA PRO A 104 2.23 -13.70 -10.46
C PRO A 104 0.79 -13.30 -10.82
N GLU A 105 -0.03 -14.27 -11.24
CA GLU A 105 -1.43 -14.05 -11.61
C GLU A 105 -2.28 -13.67 -10.37
N MET A 106 -2.09 -14.38 -9.27
CA MET A 106 -2.76 -14.08 -7.99
C MET A 106 -2.33 -12.71 -7.44
N GLU A 107 -1.07 -12.30 -7.65
CA GLU A 107 -0.61 -10.97 -7.23
C GLU A 107 -1.26 -9.86 -8.04
N VAL A 108 -1.51 -10.05 -9.33
CA VAL A 108 -2.27 -9.09 -10.17
C VAL A 108 -3.70 -8.93 -9.64
N GLU A 109 -4.37 -10.04 -9.33
CA GLU A 109 -5.70 -10.00 -8.75
C GLU A 109 -5.72 -9.35 -7.36
N ALA A 110 -4.79 -9.73 -6.50
CA ALA A 110 -4.63 -9.14 -5.17
C ALA A 110 -4.33 -7.64 -5.24
N ALA A 111 -3.53 -7.20 -6.22
CA ALA A 111 -3.27 -5.78 -6.45
C ALA A 111 -4.54 -5.02 -6.88
N ALA A 112 -5.35 -5.61 -7.77
CA ALA A 112 -6.63 -5.04 -8.19
C ALA A 112 -7.63 -4.95 -7.01
N GLN A 113 -7.70 -5.98 -6.16
CA GLN A 113 -8.53 -5.95 -4.95
C GLN A 113 -8.03 -4.87 -3.98
N ARG A 114 -6.73 -4.79 -3.71
CA ARG A 114 -6.16 -3.73 -2.85
C ARG A 114 -6.47 -2.33 -3.37
N GLY A 115 -6.44 -2.15 -4.69
CA GLY A 115 -6.75 -0.86 -5.34
C GLY A 115 -8.12 -0.29 -4.97
N ARG A 116 -9.10 -1.14 -4.68
CA ARG A 116 -10.45 -0.72 -4.27
C ARG A 116 -10.50 -0.08 -2.88
N PHE A 117 -9.48 -0.34 -2.05
CA PHE A 117 -9.41 0.09 -0.65
C PHE A 117 -8.31 1.12 -0.39
N VAL A 118 -7.68 1.61 -1.45
CA VAL A 118 -6.66 2.66 -1.36
C VAL A 118 -7.34 4.02 -1.34
N GLU A 119 -7.04 4.81 -0.31
CA GLU A 119 -7.48 6.19 -0.20
C GLU A 119 -7.07 6.99 -1.44
N GLU A 120 -8.01 7.61 -2.12
CA GLU A 120 -7.72 8.52 -3.22
C GLU A 120 -7.14 9.83 -2.68
N ASP A 121 -5.92 10.16 -3.08
CA ASP A 121 -5.29 11.42 -2.73
C ASP A 121 -5.76 12.50 -3.74
N PRO A 122 -6.55 13.49 -3.31
CA PRO A 122 -7.02 14.56 -4.19
C PRO A 122 -5.88 15.32 -4.87
N CYS A 123 -4.70 15.39 -4.25
CA CYS A 123 -3.53 16.02 -4.86
C CYS A 123 -3.04 15.25 -6.09
N VAL A 124 -3.11 13.92 -6.04
CA VAL A 124 -2.74 13.07 -7.18
C VAL A 124 -3.67 13.34 -8.36
N GLN A 125 -4.98 13.35 -8.12
CA GLN A 125 -5.97 13.60 -9.18
C GLN A 125 -5.78 14.97 -9.83
N LYS A 126 -5.55 16.01 -9.05
CA LYS A 126 -5.27 17.36 -9.55
C LYS A 126 -3.98 17.42 -10.36
N VAL A 127 -2.92 16.74 -9.93
CA VAL A 127 -1.66 16.67 -10.67
C VAL A 127 -1.89 15.94 -12.00
N LEU A 128 -2.52 14.76 -11.99
CA LEU A 128 -2.82 13.99 -13.19
C LEU A 128 -3.69 14.75 -14.18
N ALA A 129 -4.63 15.56 -13.73
CA ALA A 129 -5.46 16.41 -14.59
C ALA A 129 -4.66 17.58 -15.20
N TYR A 130 -3.66 18.09 -14.49
CA TYR A 130 -2.84 19.22 -14.95
C TYR A 130 -1.74 18.83 -15.95
N LEU A 131 -1.17 17.63 -15.83
CA LEU A 131 -0.01 17.20 -16.60
C LEU A 131 -0.25 17.08 -18.12
N PRO A 132 -1.37 16.51 -18.64
CA PRO A 132 -1.56 16.30 -20.08
C PRO A 132 -1.50 17.58 -20.92
N GLY A 133 -1.93 18.71 -20.38
CA GLY A 133 -1.85 20.00 -21.06
C GLY A 133 -0.45 20.66 -21.07
N ASN A 134 0.58 19.98 -20.56
CA ASN A 134 1.90 20.56 -20.32
C ASN A 134 3.06 19.63 -20.68
N THR A 135 2.85 18.65 -21.55
CA THR A 135 3.86 17.64 -21.92
C THR A 135 4.95 18.18 -22.84
N ASP A 136 4.70 19.29 -23.52
CA ASP A 136 5.57 19.95 -24.50
C ASP A 136 6.72 20.74 -23.88
N ARG A 137 6.70 20.95 -22.56
CA ARG A 137 7.69 21.77 -21.87
C ARG A 137 8.11 21.20 -20.50
N PRO A 138 9.31 21.57 -20.04
CA PRO A 138 9.74 21.22 -18.69
C PRO A 138 8.91 21.98 -17.64
N MET A 139 8.50 21.30 -16.58
CA MET A 139 7.80 21.89 -15.44
C MET A 139 8.61 21.81 -14.15
N CYS A 140 8.48 22.80 -13.29
CA CYS A 140 9.08 22.74 -11.97
C CYS A 140 8.05 22.39 -10.89
N THR A 141 8.53 21.85 -9.78
CA THR A 141 7.67 21.47 -8.65
C THR A 141 6.85 22.64 -8.10
N PHE A 142 7.42 23.84 -8.07
CA PHE A 142 6.73 25.03 -7.58
C PHE A 142 5.58 25.45 -8.48
N GLU A 143 5.69 25.25 -9.79
CA GLU A 143 4.61 25.51 -10.72
C GLU A 143 3.43 24.59 -10.48
N ILE A 144 3.67 23.30 -10.26
CA ILE A 144 2.63 22.33 -9.96
C ILE A 144 1.96 22.64 -8.63
N LEU A 145 2.73 23.01 -7.62
CA LEU A 145 2.18 23.45 -6.33
C LEU A 145 1.28 24.67 -6.46
N ASP A 146 1.69 25.63 -7.29
CA ASP A 146 0.98 26.90 -7.47
C ASP A 146 -0.27 26.72 -8.33
N LYS A 147 -0.12 26.15 -9.53
CA LYS A 147 -1.16 26.12 -10.56
C LYS A 147 -2.11 24.94 -10.49
N ALA A 148 -1.61 23.77 -10.06
CA ALA A 148 -2.42 22.57 -9.98
C ALA A 148 -3.02 22.33 -8.59
N LEU A 149 -2.22 22.57 -7.56
CA LEU A 149 -2.59 22.21 -6.19
C LEU A 149 -3.03 23.39 -5.32
N HIS A 150 -2.63 24.62 -5.67
CA HIS A 150 -2.83 25.83 -4.89
C HIS A 150 -2.30 25.69 -3.46
N LEU A 151 -1.10 25.10 -3.31
CA LEU A 151 -0.46 24.83 -2.04
C LEU A 151 0.81 25.67 -1.86
N GLU A 152 1.15 25.92 -0.60
CA GLU A 152 2.39 26.59 -0.25
C GLU A 152 3.64 25.81 -0.70
N LYS A 153 4.70 26.54 -1.07
CA LYS A 153 5.97 26.00 -1.59
C LYS A 153 6.89 25.49 -0.47
N THR A 154 6.35 24.67 0.43
CA THR A 154 7.11 24.07 1.54
C THR A 154 7.94 22.86 1.08
N LYS A 155 8.98 22.52 1.85
CA LYS A 155 9.80 21.33 1.58
C LYS A 155 8.98 20.03 1.60
N ALA A 156 7.97 19.96 2.45
CA ALA A 156 7.06 18.81 2.55
C ALA A 156 6.22 18.67 1.27
N ASN A 157 5.58 19.75 0.81
CA ASN A 157 4.78 19.76 -0.39
C ASN A 157 5.61 19.48 -1.65
N CYS A 158 6.84 19.98 -1.72
CA CYS A 158 7.76 19.67 -2.82
C CYS A 158 8.11 18.18 -2.88
N LYS A 159 8.35 17.54 -1.72
CA LYS A 159 8.58 16.09 -1.66
C LYS A 159 7.35 15.31 -2.08
N MET A 160 6.16 15.75 -1.67
CA MET A 160 4.90 15.13 -2.06
C MET A 160 4.71 15.15 -3.58
N VAL A 161 4.84 16.31 -4.23
CA VAL A 161 4.74 16.44 -5.70
C VAL A 161 5.80 15.59 -6.40
N SER A 162 7.05 15.60 -5.92
CA SER A 162 8.13 14.78 -6.50
C SER A 162 7.80 13.29 -6.41
N ARG A 163 7.21 12.84 -5.30
CA ARG A 163 6.76 11.45 -5.11
C ARG A 163 5.64 11.10 -6.08
N ILE A 164 4.63 11.96 -6.23
CA ILE A 164 3.52 11.77 -7.17
C ILE A 164 4.06 11.59 -8.59
N LEU A 165 4.91 12.51 -9.05
CA LEU A 165 5.49 12.46 -10.38
C LEU A 165 6.32 11.20 -10.63
N SER A 166 7.12 10.78 -9.65
CA SER A 166 7.97 9.59 -9.78
C SER A 166 7.22 8.27 -9.75
N SER A 167 6.08 8.20 -9.01
CA SER A 167 5.41 6.91 -8.76
C SER A 167 4.09 6.73 -9.49
N GLN A 168 3.45 7.80 -9.95
CA GLN A 168 2.09 7.75 -10.50
C GLN A 168 1.92 8.44 -11.85
N CYS A 169 2.98 9.08 -12.37
CA CYS A 169 2.95 9.80 -13.63
C CYS A 169 3.97 9.18 -14.60
N PRO A 170 3.63 8.06 -15.28
CA PRO A 170 4.54 7.44 -16.24
C PRO A 170 4.94 8.45 -17.32
N GLY A 171 6.18 8.37 -17.76
CA GLY A 171 6.77 9.30 -18.72
C GLY A 171 7.35 10.58 -18.12
N TRP A 172 6.98 10.97 -16.90
CA TRP A 172 7.56 12.14 -16.25
C TRP A 172 8.85 11.79 -15.51
N VAL A 173 9.97 12.30 -16.00
CA VAL A 173 11.31 12.02 -15.44
C VAL A 173 12.00 13.28 -14.92
N PRO A 174 12.86 13.15 -13.90
CA PRO A 174 13.65 14.28 -13.43
C PRO A 174 14.61 14.80 -14.51
N GLY A 175 14.50 16.07 -14.85
CA GLY A 175 15.36 16.75 -15.79
C GLY A 175 16.44 17.61 -15.10
N ASN A 176 17.11 18.47 -15.87
CA ASN A 176 18.14 19.37 -15.39
C ASN A 176 17.57 20.57 -14.64
N LYS A 177 18.43 21.25 -13.86
CA LYS A 177 18.07 22.54 -13.26
C LYS A 177 17.94 23.61 -14.34
N ARG A 178 16.82 24.31 -14.37
CA ARG A 178 16.53 25.41 -15.29
C ARG A 178 15.96 26.61 -14.53
N LEU A 179 16.03 27.77 -15.16
CA LEU A 179 15.30 28.94 -14.69
C LEU A 179 13.83 28.75 -15.06
N CYS A 180 12.97 28.81 -14.05
CA CYS A 180 11.51 28.64 -14.18
C CYS A 180 10.79 29.91 -13.70
N PRO A 181 10.66 30.95 -14.54
CA PRO A 181 9.96 32.16 -14.10
C PRO A 181 8.48 31.87 -13.76
N PRO A 182 7.93 32.47 -12.71
CA PRO A 182 8.55 33.37 -11.73
C PRO A 182 9.22 32.64 -10.55
N TYR A 183 9.39 31.30 -10.58
CA TYR A 183 9.76 30.45 -9.44
C TYR A 183 11.26 30.29 -9.23
N GLY A 184 12.12 30.93 -10.04
CA GLY A 184 13.57 30.83 -9.90
C GLY A 184 14.20 29.57 -10.49
N LYS A 185 15.47 29.31 -10.16
CA LYS A 185 16.23 28.16 -10.67
C LYS A 185 15.92 26.90 -9.90
N GLN A 186 15.31 25.92 -10.55
CA GLN A 186 14.89 24.66 -9.95
C GLN A 186 15.21 23.46 -10.84
N ARG A 187 15.18 22.27 -10.25
CA ARG A 187 15.13 21.02 -11.00
C ARG A 187 13.76 20.89 -11.64
N CYS A 188 13.74 20.60 -12.94
CA CYS A 188 12.49 20.46 -13.69
C CYS A 188 12.16 18.99 -13.90
N TRP A 189 10.92 18.75 -14.25
CA TRP A 189 10.40 17.48 -14.71
C TRP A 189 10.13 17.59 -16.21
N VAL A 190 10.40 16.54 -16.95
CA VAL A 190 10.27 16.49 -18.42
C VAL A 190 9.45 15.26 -18.76
N PHE A 191 8.50 15.42 -19.66
CA PHE A 191 7.79 14.28 -20.21
C PHE A 191 8.66 13.61 -21.29
N ARG A 192 8.70 12.27 -21.26
CA ARG A 192 9.30 11.44 -22.32
C ARG A 192 8.29 10.35 -22.64
N GLU A 193 7.94 10.23 -23.89
CA GLU A 193 7.16 9.07 -24.33
C GLU A 193 7.89 7.80 -23.95
N THR A 194 7.18 6.90 -23.32
CA THR A 194 7.67 5.55 -23.02
C THR A 194 7.33 4.69 -24.22
N ASP A 195 8.34 4.19 -24.92
CA ASP A 195 8.19 3.18 -25.96
C ASP A 195 7.53 1.91 -25.43
#